data_723c6a1ebf84f552f38ed9113621beba
#
_entry.id   723c6a1ebf84f552f38ed9113621beba
#
_cell.length_a   1.000
_cell.length_b   1.000
_cell.length_c   1.000
_cell.angle_alpha   90.00
_cell.angle_beta   90.00
_cell.angle_gamma   90.00
#
_symmetry.space_group_name_H-M   'P 1'
#
loop_
_entity.id
_entity.type
_entity.pdbx_description
1 polymer ?
#
loop_
_entity_poly.entity_id
_entity_poly.type
_entity_poly.pdbx_seq_one_letter_code
_entity_poly.pdbx_strand_id
1 'polypeptide(L)'
;LKDSDKRGGGGANSVEWDPAKTVHPDQEGAAVLLVTGDTGTPWTAEIISGAEWISFNRTAPGGQTVKTGKVGTSLSDKNQYVYYWPNNTKDERHALIRFEFEGEMPVELELVQFSTSSDDDVYETGHNLVWPEIPAKKEDGNYIYVSHFAQLNNRNMRNYTLCFDKTKRGAWWVAYPLHDVYIGSGRPSKDPWAFDPKISSLFQADLGRGSYTGSYDRGHQIPNADRNANMAMQYQTFYNSNATPQYGT
;
A
#
# COMPACT_ATOMS: atom_id res chain seq x y z
N LEU A 1 3.12 -29.33 46.60
CA LEU A 1 3.58 -28.07 46.02
C LEU A 1 3.93 -28.33 44.55
N LYS A 2 2.98 -28.09 43.66
CA LYS A 2 3.18 -28.01 42.23
C LYS A 2 2.76 -26.61 41.81
N ASP A 3 3.75 -25.79 41.55
CA ASP A 3 3.58 -24.50 40.91
C ASP A 3 3.49 -24.75 39.42
N SER A 4 2.31 -24.57 38.85
CA SER A 4 2.09 -24.63 37.42
C SER A 4 1.95 -23.22 36.89
N ASP A 5 3.09 -22.54 36.73
CA ASP A 5 3.19 -21.28 36.04
C ASP A 5 3.09 -21.55 34.53
N LYS A 6 1.86 -21.67 34.04
CA LYS A 6 1.58 -21.54 32.59
C LYS A 6 1.55 -20.07 32.23
N ARG A 7 2.71 -19.48 32.01
CA ARG A 7 2.78 -18.23 31.20
C ARG A 7 2.37 -18.57 29.79
N GLY A 8 1.13 -18.23 29.45
CA GLY A 8 0.71 -18.11 28.08
C GLY A 8 1.59 -17.05 27.41
N GLY A 9 2.32 -17.43 26.38
CA GLY A 9 3.07 -16.49 25.57
C GLY A 9 2.08 -15.59 24.82
N GLY A 10 1.67 -14.47 25.45
CA GLY A 10 1.00 -13.37 24.79
C GLY A 10 2.04 -12.65 23.92
N GLY A 11 1.78 -12.52 22.63
CA GLY A 11 2.56 -11.62 21.78
C GLY A 11 2.25 -10.17 22.16
N ALA A 12 3.23 -9.27 22.05
CA ALA A 12 2.99 -7.84 22.25
C ALA A 12 1.81 -7.36 21.39
N ASN A 13 0.98 -6.46 21.94
CA ASN A 13 -0.10 -5.85 21.17
C ASN A 13 0.48 -5.04 20.03
N SER A 14 -0.13 -5.13 18.86
CA SER A 14 0.32 -4.41 17.68
C SER A 14 -0.84 -4.04 16.76
N VAL A 15 -0.65 -2.94 16.05
CA VAL A 15 -1.53 -2.48 14.99
C VAL A 15 -0.70 -2.03 13.79
N GLU A 16 -1.09 -2.47 12.60
CA GLU A 16 -0.43 -2.11 11.35
C GLU A 16 -1.44 -2.07 10.20
N TRP A 17 -1.11 -1.37 9.12
CA TRP A 17 -1.91 -1.46 7.89
C TRP A 17 -1.75 -2.82 7.22
N ASP A 18 -2.86 -3.39 6.71
CA ASP A 18 -2.80 -4.55 5.82
C ASP A 18 -2.18 -4.12 4.48
N PRO A 19 -0.95 -4.55 4.17
CA PRO A 19 -0.26 -4.13 2.95
C PRO A 19 -0.93 -4.65 1.67
N ALA A 20 -1.79 -5.67 1.76
CA ALA A 20 -2.55 -6.19 0.64
C ALA A 20 -3.80 -5.34 0.32
N LYS A 21 -4.12 -4.34 1.14
CA LYS A 21 -5.27 -3.44 0.98
C LYS A 21 -4.81 -2.05 0.56
N THR A 22 -4.83 -1.82 -0.73
CA THR A 22 -4.42 -0.55 -1.33
C THR A 22 -5.54 0.48 -1.27
N VAL A 23 -5.18 1.73 -1.00
CA VAL A 23 -6.11 2.87 -1.07
C VAL A 23 -6.13 3.41 -2.49
N HIS A 24 -7.29 3.33 -3.14
CA HIS A 24 -7.47 3.80 -4.51
C HIS A 24 -7.80 5.29 -4.55
N PRO A 25 -7.24 6.05 -5.51
CA PRO A 25 -7.54 7.47 -5.63
C PRO A 25 -8.93 7.76 -6.22
N ASP A 26 -9.43 6.90 -7.11
CA ASP A 26 -10.57 7.14 -7.99
C ASP A 26 -11.89 6.50 -7.55
N GLN A 27 -11.88 5.78 -6.43
CA GLN A 27 -13.07 5.10 -5.93
C GLN A 27 -13.15 5.08 -4.40
N GLU A 28 -14.32 4.86 -3.87
CA GLU A 28 -14.49 4.55 -2.45
C GLU A 28 -14.00 3.14 -2.14
N GLY A 29 -13.54 2.94 -0.93
CA GLY A 29 -13.04 1.64 -0.49
C GLY A 29 -12.80 1.56 1.01
N ALA A 30 -12.02 0.57 1.40
CA ALA A 30 -11.58 0.43 2.79
C ALA A 30 -10.13 -0.03 2.86
N ALA A 31 -9.34 0.71 3.63
CA ALA A 31 -8.07 0.22 4.18
C ALA A 31 -8.35 -0.63 5.43
N VAL A 32 -7.43 -1.50 5.79
CA VAL A 32 -7.61 -2.41 6.92
C VAL A 32 -6.46 -2.25 7.90
N LEU A 33 -6.79 -2.00 9.16
CA LEU A 33 -5.87 -2.10 10.27
C LEU A 33 -5.90 -3.53 10.81
N LEU A 34 -4.75 -4.18 10.85
CA LEU A 34 -4.55 -5.50 11.46
C LEU A 34 -4.23 -5.30 12.92
N VAL A 35 -5.12 -5.75 13.80
CA VAL A 35 -4.98 -5.65 15.26
C VAL A 35 -4.69 -7.02 15.83
N THR A 36 -3.56 -7.17 16.52
CA THR A 36 -3.13 -8.43 17.14
C THR A 36 -2.58 -8.20 18.54
N GLY A 37 -2.47 -9.25 19.33
CA GLY A 37 -1.95 -9.20 20.69
C GLY A 37 -2.73 -10.05 21.69
N ASP A 38 -2.69 -9.65 22.94
CA ASP A 38 -3.33 -10.35 24.06
C ASP A 38 -4.85 -10.22 23.99
N THR A 39 -5.54 -11.35 23.82
CA THR A 39 -7.00 -11.41 23.69
C THR A 39 -7.70 -10.75 24.87
N GLY A 40 -8.61 -9.83 24.56
CA GLY A 40 -9.39 -9.12 25.56
C GLY A 40 -8.84 -7.71 25.87
N THR A 41 -7.62 -7.38 25.46
CA THR A 41 -7.05 -6.04 25.65
C THR A 41 -7.91 -5.00 24.95
N PRO A 42 -8.45 -4.00 25.68
CA PRO A 42 -9.20 -2.90 25.08
C PRO A 42 -8.31 -2.03 24.21
N TRP A 43 -8.89 -1.45 23.18
CA TRP A 43 -8.23 -0.47 22.34
C TRP A 43 -9.17 0.64 21.88
N THR A 44 -8.60 1.78 21.56
CA THR A 44 -9.29 2.94 20.98
C THR A 44 -8.53 3.40 19.73
N ALA A 45 -9.26 3.71 18.66
CA ALA A 45 -8.72 4.35 17.46
C ALA A 45 -9.45 5.68 17.24
N GLU A 46 -8.69 6.73 16.93
CA GLU A 46 -9.19 8.09 16.70
C GLU A 46 -8.59 8.67 15.42
N ILE A 47 -9.44 9.22 14.54
CA ILE A 47 -9.00 9.97 13.36
C ILE A 47 -8.59 11.37 13.82
N ILE A 48 -7.28 11.66 13.82
CA ILE A 48 -6.71 12.93 14.23
C ILE A 48 -6.78 13.97 13.10
N SER A 49 -6.60 13.51 11.84
CA SER A 49 -6.74 14.35 10.65
C SER A 49 -7.26 13.50 9.48
N GLY A 50 -7.81 14.16 8.45
CA GLY A 50 -8.33 13.47 7.26
C GLY A 50 -9.79 13.03 7.38
N ALA A 51 -10.52 13.43 8.43
CA ALA A 51 -11.92 13.08 8.62
C ALA A 51 -12.84 13.54 7.47
N GLU A 52 -12.38 14.52 6.68
CA GLU A 52 -13.09 15.00 5.48
C GLU A 52 -13.12 13.97 4.33
N TRP A 53 -12.34 12.88 4.44
CA TRP A 53 -12.30 11.84 3.40
C TRP A 53 -12.21 10.40 3.92
N ILE A 54 -12.00 10.19 5.22
CA ILE A 54 -12.04 8.86 5.85
C ILE A 54 -13.06 8.78 6.98
N SER A 55 -13.45 7.56 7.36
CA SER A 55 -14.33 7.28 8.50
C SER A 55 -14.18 5.83 8.95
N PHE A 56 -14.49 5.53 10.21
CA PHE A 56 -14.60 4.15 10.70
C PHE A 56 -15.93 3.48 10.34
N ASN A 57 -16.88 4.20 9.75
CA ASN A 57 -18.09 3.63 9.18
C ASN A 57 -18.26 4.03 7.70
N ARG A 58 -19.15 3.33 7.00
CA ARG A 58 -19.36 3.53 5.56
C ARG A 58 -20.51 4.50 5.23
N THR A 59 -20.91 5.35 6.16
CA THR A 59 -22.06 6.24 5.93
C THR A 59 -21.69 7.54 5.20
N ALA A 60 -20.61 8.17 5.62
CA ALA A 60 -20.08 9.41 5.05
C ALA A 60 -18.65 9.66 5.55
N PRO A 61 -17.84 10.51 4.88
CA PRO A 61 -16.63 11.04 5.46
C PRO A 61 -16.89 11.66 6.83
N GLY A 62 -16.04 11.38 7.81
CA GLY A 62 -16.20 11.88 9.17
C GLY A 62 -17.41 11.34 9.95
N GLY A 63 -18.18 10.42 9.37
CA GLY A 63 -19.38 9.87 10.02
C GLY A 63 -19.10 9.14 11.34
N GLN A 64 -17.90 8.60 11.50
CA GLN A 64 -17.39 8.04 12.75
C GLN A 64 -15.87 8.27 12.83
N THR A 65 -15.45 9.10 13.77
CA THR A 65 -14.03 9.47 13.96
C THR A 65 -13.37 8.76 15.13
N VAL A 66 -14.15 8.12 16.00
CA VAL A 66 -13.65 7.31 17.13
C VAL A 66 -14.26 5.91 17.06
N LYS A 67 -13.42 4.91 17.27
CA LYS A 67 -13.81 3.50 17.35
C LYS A 67 -13.12 2.82 18.52
N THR A 68 -13.82 1.97 19.21
CA THR A 68 -13.28 1.17 20.32
C THR A 68 -13.53 -0.31 20.08
N GLY A 69 -12.71 -1.16 20.67
CA GLY A 69 -12.86 -2.60 20.59
C GLY A 69 -11.98 -3.33 21.58
N LYS A 70 -11.81 -4.61 21.34
CA LYS A 70 -10.89 -5.48 22.10
C LYS A 70 -10.12 -6.36 21.13
N VAL A 71 -8.88 -6.67 21.48
CA VAL A 71 -8.10 -7.67 20.75
C VAL A 71 -8.84 -9.01 20.84
N GLY A 72 -9.08 -9.62 19.69
CA GLY A 72 -9.82 -10.87 19.61
C GLY A 72 -9.21 -11.86 18.62
N THR A 73 -9.83 -13.02 18.49
CA THR A 73 -9.34 -14.11 17.64
C THR A 73 -10.07 -14.23 16.31
N SER A 74 -11.27 -13.64 16.21
CA SER A 74 -12.05 -13.65 14.95
C SER A 74 -11.45 -12.72 13.90
N LEU A 75 -11.78 -12.92 12.62
CA LEU A 75 -11.37 -12.02 11.55
C LEU A 75 -11.93 -10.61 11.74
N SER A 76 -13.14 -10.48 12.27
CA SER A 76 -13.76 -9.18 12.54
C SER A 76 -13.09 -8.41 13.68
N ASP A 77 -12.49 -9.13 14.65
CA ASP A 77 -11.73 -8.50 15.73
C ASP A 77 -10.36 -8.05 15.24
N LYS A 78 -9.74 -8.83 14.35
CA LYS A 78 -8.41 -8.56 13.82
C LYS A 78 -8.41 -7.51 12.73
N ASN A 79 -9.43 -7.47 11.89
CA ASN A 79 -9.50 -6.57 10.74
C ASN A 79 -10.40 -5.37 11.06
N GLN A 80 -9.80 -4.23 11.30
CA GLN A 80 -10.53 -3.00 11.55
C GLN A 80 -10.53 -2.14 10.29
N TYR A 81 -11.72 -1.82 9.78
CA TYR A 81 -11.88 -1.10 8.52
C TYR A 81 -11.84 0.41 8.73
N VAL A 82 -11.09 1.09 7.85
CA VAL A 82 -11.09 2.54 7.67
C VAL A 82 -11.59 2.80 6.26
N TYR A 83 -12.81 3.29 6.14
CA TYR A 83 -13.43 3.60 4.85
C TYR A 83 -12.90 4.91 4.32
N TYR A 84 -12.74 5.01 3.01
CA TYR A 84 -12.28 6.20 2.32
C TYR A 84 -13.13 6.49 1.07
N TRP A 85 -13.19 7.74 0.68
CA TRP A 85 -13.90 8.22 -0.50
C TRP A 85 -12.92 8.69 -1.57
N PRO A 86 -13.36 8.80 -2.87
CA PRO A 86 -12.48 9.19 -3.96
C PRO A 86 -11.75 10.51 -3.71
N ASN A 87 -10.50 10.58 -4.13
CA ASN A 87 -9.74 11.82 -4.16
C ASN A 87 -9.97 12.53 -5.51
N ASN A 88 -10.86 13.50 -5.55
CA ASN A 88 -11.16 14.29 -6.74
C ASN A 88 -10.25 15.52 -6.87
N THR A 89 -9.18 15.61 -6.06
CA THR A 89 -8.22 16.70 -6.11
C THR A 89 -6.99 16.32 -6.94
N LYS A 90 -6.15 17.31 -7.26
CA LYS A 90 -4.88 17.08 -7.94
C LYS A 90 -3.75 16.68 -6.99
N ASP A 91 -3.96 16.83 -5.69
CA ASP A 91 -2.96 16.60 -4.66
C ASP A 91 -3.20 15.28 -3.94
N GLU A 92 -2.15 14.63 -3.51
CA GLU A 92 -2.27 13.54 -2.53
C GLU A 92 -2.79 14.09 -1.21
N ARG A 93 -3.49 13.25 -0.46
CA ARG A 93 -3.99 13.64 0.86
C ARG A 93 -3.67 12.60 1.91
N HIS A 94 -3.51 13.09 3.11
CA HIS A 94 -3.02 12.34 4.26
C HIS A 94 -4.06 12.33 5.36
N ALA A 95 -4.20 11.19 6.02
CA ALA A 95 -4.97 11.07 7.25
C ALA A 95 -4.10 10.46 8.32
N LEU A 96 -4.28 10.92 9.55
CA LEU A 96 -3.57 10.41 10.72
C LEU A 96 -4.57 9.76 11.67
N ILE A 97 -4.30 8.52 12.05
CA ILE A 97 -5.07 7.76 13.03
C ILE A 97 -4.18 7.48 14.22
N ARG A 98 -4.65 7.85 15.40
CA ARG A 98 -4.06 7.46 16.66
C ARG A 98 -4.73 6.18 17.15
N PHE A 99 -3.95 5.16 17.42
CA PHE A 99 -4.42 3.89 17.96
C PHE A 99 -3.75 3.63 19.31
N GLU A 100 -4.54 3.29 20.31
CA GLU A 100 -4.07 3.08 21.67
C GLU A 100 -4.63 1.78 22.25
N PHE A 101 -3.75 0.92 22.74
CA PHE A 101 -4.11 -0.21 23.59
C PHE A 101 -4.13 0.23 25.05
N GLU A 102 -5.07 -0.29 25.84
CA GLU A 102 -5.18 0.09 27.25
C GLU A 102 -3.86 -0.16 27.99
N GLY A 103 -3.34 0.89 28.60
CA GLY A 103 -2.08 0.85 29.37
C GLY A 103 -0.80 0.94 28.53
N GLU A 104 -0.89 1.14 27.22
CA GLU A 104 0.27 1.27 26.34
C GLU A 104 0.39 2.68 25.75
N MET A 105 1.54 2.99 25.19
CA MET A 105 1.73 4.24 24.44
C MET A 105 0.97 4.19 23.11
N PRO A 106 0.32 5.29 22.71
CA PRO A 106 -0.41 5.33 21.43
C PRO A 106 0.54 5.20 20.23
N VAL A 107 0.05 4.57 19.19
CA VAL A 107 0.71 4.46 17.88
C VAL A 107 -0.03 5.36 16.90
N GLU A 108 0.73 6.15 16.12
CA GLU A 108 0.16 6.97 15.06
C GLU A 108 0.40 6.28 13.71
N LEU A 109 -0.68 6.16 12.93
CA LEU A 109 -0.73 5.45 11.66
C LEU A 109 -1.19 6.43 10.59
N GLU A 110 -0.34 6.67 9.61
CA GLU A 110 -0.66 7.51 8.47
C GLU A 110 -1.32 6.69 7.36
N LEU A 111 -2.39 7.23 6.76
CA LEU A 111 -3.02 6.74 5.55
C LEU A 111 -2.85 7.78 4.45
N VAL A 112 -2.29 7.38 3.32
CA VAL A 112 -2.07 8.24 2.16
C VAL A 112 -3.00 7.81 1.03
N GLN A 113 -3.69 8.78 0.42
CA GLN A 113 -4.44 8.57 -0.80
C GLN A 113 -3.91 9.49 -1.89
N PHE A 114 -3.36 8.88 -2.93
CA PHE A 114 -2.82 9.62 -4.06
C PHE A 114 -3.92 10.37 -4.83
N SER A 115 -3.51 11.33 -5.65
CA SER A 115 -4.43 11.98 -6.57
C SER A 115 -4.75 11.09 -7.78
N THR A 116 -5.84 11.39 -8.48
CA THR A 116 -6.15 10.76 -9.78
C THR A 116 -5.33 11.36 -10.92
N SER A 117 -4.66 12.50 -10.68
CA SER A 117 -3.80 13.11 -11.68
C SER A 117 -2.60 12.21 -11.96
N SER A 118 -2.32 11.98 -13.23
CA SER A 118 -1.10 11.32 -13.67
C SER A 118 0.11 12.04 -13.10
N ASP A 119 1.16 11.31 -12.74
CA ASP A 119 2.48 11.88 -12.38
C ASP A 119 3.12 12.55 -13.61
N ASP A 120 2.43 13.51 -14.21
CA ASP A 120 2.96 14.32 -15.31
C ASP A 120 4.19 15.12 -14.85
N ASP A 121 4.37 15.33 -13.55
CA ASP A 121 5.51 16.04 -12.97
C ASP A 121 6.88 15.46 -13.37
N VAL A 122 6.97 14.15 -13.61
CA VAL A 122 8.22 13.56 -14.10
C VAL A 122 8.49 13.95 -15.57
N TYR A 123 7.43 14.28 -16.32
CA TYR A 123 7.49 14.61 -17.74
C TYR A 123 7.31 16.11 -18.02
N GLU A 124 6.48 16.84 -17.24
CA GLU A 124 6.17 18.25 -17.44
C GLU A 124 7.35 19.18 -17.27
N THR A 125 8.33 18.79 -16.49
CA THR A 125 9.53 19.60 -16.24
C THR A 125 10.65 19.39 -17.26
N GLY A 126 10.40 18.65 -18.33
CA GLY A 126 11.42 18.37 -19.36
C GLY A 126 12.57 17.49 -18.85
N HIS A 127 12.35 16.75 -17.82
CA HIS A 127 13.36 16.08 -16.99
C HIS A 127 13.89 14.75 -17.51
N ASN A 128 13.82 14.49 -18.79
CA ASN A 128 14.63 13.42 -19.38
C ASN A 128 16.14 13.56 -19.07
N LEU A 129 16.55 14.75 -18.61
CA LEU A 129 17.93 14.99 -18.17
C LEU A 129 18.20 14.55 -16.73
N VAL A 130 17.18 14.48 -15.88
CA VAL A 130 17.32 14.03 -14.47
C VAL A 130 17.16 12.52 -14.35
N TRP A 131 16.32 11.94 -15.21
CA TRP A 131 16.05 10.50 -15.26
C TRP A 131 16.26 9.98 -16.68
N PRO A 132 17.51 9.87 -17.14
CA PRO A 132 17.83 9.55 -18.55
C PRO A 132 17.38 8.14 -18.95
N GLU A 133 17.10 7.27 -18.00
CA GLU A 133 16.60 5.91 -18.25
C GLU A 133 15.10 5.87 -18.56
N ILE A 134 14.36 6.98 -18.38
CA ILE A 134 12.91 7.01 -18.66
C ILE A 134 12.68 7.20 -20.15
N PRO A 135 11.99 6.27 -20.84
CA PRO A 135 11.62 6.44 -22.24
C PRO A 135 10.71 7.66 -22.47
N ALA A 136 10.76 8.21 -23.66
CA ALA A 136 9.89 9.32 -24.03
C ALA A 136 8.41 8.96 -23.89
N LYS A 137 7.62 9.91 -23.40
CA LYS A 137 6.17 9.76 -23.27
C LYS A 137 5.54 9.63 -24.67
N LYS A 138 4.68 8.66 -24.84
CA LYS A 138 3.84 8.50 -26.02
C LYS A 138 2.49 9.18 -25.77
N GLU A 139 2.12 10.13 -26.59
CA GLU A 139 0.81 10.79 -26.56
C GLU A 139 -0.26 9.84 -27.12
N ASP A 140 -0.82 9.02 -26.22
CA ASP A 140 -1.86 8.05 -26.55
C ASP A 140 -2.69 7.80 -25.28
N GLY A 141 -3.96 8.10 -25.34
CA GLY A 141 -4.87 7.95 -24.18
C GLY A 141 -5.02 6.53 -23.63
N ASN A 142 -4.40 5.53 -24.29
CA ASN A 142 -4.36 4.16 -23.79
C ASN A 142 -3.29 3.92 -22.73
N TYR A 143 -2.28 4.80 -22.65
CA TYR A 143 -1.17 4.66 -21.71
C TYR A 143 -1.34 5.57 -20.50
N ILE A 144 -0.98 5.04 -19.33
CA ILE A 144 -0.88 5.77 -18.07
C ILE A 144 0.58 5.73 -17.64
N TYR A 145 1.15 6.88 -17.32
CA TYR A 145 2.53 7.01 -16.83
C TYR A 145 2.49 7.26 -15.33
N VAL A 146 3.17 6.44 -14.57
CA VAL A 146 3.15 6.46 -13.10
C VAL A 146 4.56 6.38 -12.56
N SER A 147 4.89 7.26 -11.61
CA SER A 147 6.11 7.17 -10.83
C SER A 147 5.79 6.89 -9.37
N HIS A 148 6.51 5.93 -8.79
CA HIS A 148 6.42 5.58 -7.39
C HIS A 148 7.62 6.12 -6.63
N PHE A 149 7.34 6.73 -5.47
CA PHE A 149 8.35 7.27 -4.57
C PHE A 149 8.19 6.64 -3.18
N ALA A 150 9.25 6.64 -2.41
CA ALA A 150 9.24 6.28 -1.01
C ALA A 150 10.33 7.02 -0.25
N GLN A 151 10.14 7.18 1.05
CA GLN A 151 11.14 7.77 1.92
C GLN A 151 12.30 6.77 2.11
N LEU A 152 13.52 7.21 1.82
CA LEU A 152 14.73 6.46 2.06
C LEU A 152 15.81 7.42 2.58
N ASN A 153 16.35 7.14 3.77
CA ASN A 153 17.34 8.01 4.43
C ASN A 153 16.86 9.48 4.53
N ASN A 154 15.60 9.69 4.91
CA ASN A 154 14.93 11.01 5.03
C ASN A 154 14.86 11.81 3.71
N ARG A 155 14.91 11.12 2.57
CA ARG A 155 14.73 11.72 1.24
C ARG A 155 13.60 11.01 0.52
N ASN A 156 12.81 11.79 -0.21
CA ASN A 156 11.82 11.22 -1.13
C ASN A 156 12.56 10.72 -2.39
N MET A 157 12.65 9.39 -2.51
CA MET A 157 13.43 8.73 -3.57
C MET A 157 12.48 8.08 -4.56
N ARG A 158 12.71 8.31 -5.86
CA ARG A 158 11.97 7.60 -6.90
C ARG A 158 12.31 6.11 -6.85
N ASN A 159 11.31 5.30 -6.64
CA ASN A 159 11.44 3.85 -6.61
C ASN A 159 11.49 3.30 -8.04
N TYR A 160 10.49 3.61 -8.84
CA TYR A 160 10.43 3.31 -10.28
C TYR A 160 9.39 4.17 -10.99
N THR A 161 9.47 4.20 -12.31
CA THR A 161 8.45 4.77 -13.20
C THR A 161 8.01 3.71 -14.19
N LEU A 162 6.74 3.67 -14.53
CA LEU A 162 6.20 2.74 -15.51
C LEU A 162 5.25 3.41 -16.51
N CYS A 163 5.14 2.80 -17.68
CA CYS A 163 4.10 3.08 -18.65
C CYS A 163 3.13 1.90 -18.64
N PHE A 164 1.91 2.13 -18.17
CA PHE A 164 0.88 1.12 -18.07
C PHE A 164 -0.04 1.15 -19.30
N ASP A 165 -0.23 0.00 -19.93
CA ASP A 165 -1.18 -0.19 -21.04
C ASP A 165 -2.52 -0.66 -20.49
N LYS A 166 -3.56 0.20 -20.60
CA LYS A 166 -4.91 -0.11 -20.12
C LYS A 166 -5.56 -1.30 -20.81
N THR A 167 -5.25 -1.52 -22.10
CA THR A 167 -5.83 -2.65 -22.85
C THR A 167 -5.14 -3.97 -22.53
N LYS A 168 -3.83 -3.94 -22.30
CA LYS A 168 -3.05 -5.12 -21.93
C LYS A 168 -3.10 -5.42 -20.43
N ARG A 169 -3.56 -4.46 -19.63
CA ARG A 169 -3.63 -4.55 -18.16
C ARG A 169 -2.28 -4.84 -17.50
N GLY A 170 -1.21 -4.25 -18.04
CA GLY A 170 0.15 -4.47 -17.57
C GLY A 170 1.07 -3.36 -18.05
N ALA A 171 2.24 -3.24 -17.43
CA ALA A 171 3.20 -2.25 -17.86
C ALA A 171 3.85 -2.62 -19.20
N TRP A 172 3.91 -1.64 -20.09
CA TRP A 172 4.66 -1.71 -21.34
C TRP A 172 6.17 -1.68 -21.08
N TRP A 173 6.58 -0.88 -20.10
CA TRP A 173 7.92 -0.83 -19.56
C TRP A 173 7.91 -0.34 -18.11
N VAL A 174 8.95 -0.72 -17.39
CA VAL A 174 9.28 -0.20 -16.06
C VAL A 174 10.73 0.26 -16.06
N ALA A 175 10.95 1.51 -15.64
CA ALA A 175 12.27 2.13 -15.56
C ALA A 175 12.61 2.46 -14.10
N TYR A 176 13.81 2.11 -13.65
CA TYR A 176 14.23 2.31 -12.27
C TYR A 176 15.74 2.51 -12.14
N PRO A 177 16.19 3.34 -11.19
CA PRO A 177 17.62 3.48 -10.91
C PRO A 177 18.13 2.23 -10.22
N LEU A 178 19.25 1.67 -10.69
CA LEU A 178 19.92 0.57 -10.02
C LEU A 178 21.12 1.10 -9.22
N HIS A 179 21.01 1.03 -7.90
CA HIS A 179 22.03 1.52 -6.97
C HIS A 179 21.94 0.78 -5.63
N ASP A 180 23.04 0.62 -4.95
CA ASP A 180 23.14 -0.10 -3.67
C ASP A 180 22.29 0.49 -2.55
N VAL A 181 22.01 1.80 -2.58
CA VAL A 181 21.12 2.47 -1.62
C VAL A 181 19.71 1.85 -1.55
N TYR A 182 19.24 1.22 -2.62
CA TYR A 182 17.94 0.56 -2.68
C TYR A 182 17.95 -0.87 -2.16
N ILE A 183 19.14 -1.41 -1.88
CA ILE A 183 19.31 -2.81 -1.49
C ILE A 183 19.43 -2.92 0.01
N GLY A 184 18.74 -3.89 0.58
CA GLY A 184 18.73 -4.23 1.99
C GLY A 184 18.52 -5.72 2.20
N SER A 185 17.90 -6.10 3.30
CA SER A 185 17.67 -7.52 3.65
C SER A 185 16.22 -7.86 3.99
N GLY A 186 15.31 -6.88 3.90
CA GLY A 186 13.90 -7.09 4.20
C GLY A 186 13.22 -7.99 3.18
N ARG A 187 12.21 -8.75 3.62
CA ARG A 187 11.24 -9.42 2.74
C ARG A 187 9.92 -9.57 3.49
N PRO A 188 8.77 -9.30 2.86
CA PRO A 188 7.48 -9.62 3.44
C PRO A 188 7.37 -11.13 3.71
N SER A 189 6.69 -11.50 4.79
CA SER A 189 6.44 -12.91 5.13
C SER A 189 5.55 -13.63 4.11
N LYS A 190 4.77 -12.87 3.34
CA LYS A 190 3.93 -13.31 2.22
C LYS A 190 4.05 -12.27 1.10
N ASP A 191 3.87 -12.71 -0.14
CA ASP A 191 3.84 -11.81 -1.29
C ASP A 191 2.56 -10.94 -1.26
N PRO A 192 2.65 -9.64 -0.97
CA PRO A 192 1.50 -8.76 -0.73
C PRO A 192 0.97 -8.15 -2.04
N TRP A 193 0.65 -8.99 -3.04
CA TRP A 193 0.12 -8.51 -4.31
C TRP A 193 -1.15 -7.69 -4.12
N ALA A 194 -1.15 -6.47 -4.66
CA ALA A 194 -2.23 -5.52 -4.51
C ALA A 194 -2.40 -4.66 -5.78
N PHE A 195 -3.56 -4.02 -5.91
CA PHE A 195 -3.73 -3.00 -6.94
C PHE A 195 -2.77 -1.82 -6.71
N ASP A 196 -2.22 -1.30 -7.81
CA ASP A 196 -1.48 -0.04 -7.79
C ASP A 196 -2.45 1.11 -7.47
N PRO A 197 -2.22 1.89 -6.40
CA PRO A 197 -3.13 2.95 -5.99
C PRO A 197 -3.19 4.12 -6.99
N LYS A 198 -2.18 4.27 -7.84
CA LYS A 198 -2.10 5.34 -8.86
C LYS A 198 -2.77 4.97 -10.19
N ILE A 199 -3.30 3.77 -10.32
CA ILE A 199 -3.96 3.29 -11.53
C ILE A 199 -5.33 2.75 -11.15
N SER A 200 -6.39 3.20 -11.85
CA SER A 200 -7.74 2.68 -11.61
C SER A 200 -7.76 1.14 -11.65
N SER A 201 -8.36 0.54 -10.63
CA SER A 201 -8.51 -0.92 -10.54
C SER A 201 -9.27 -1.53 -11.72
N LEU A 202 -10.07 -0.73 -12.43
CA LEU A 202 -10.78 -1.15 -13.64
C LEU A 202 -9.83 -1.60 -14.75
N PHE A 203 -8.61 -1.04 -14.79
CA PHE A 203 -7.61 -1.38 -15.80
C PHE A 203 -6.64 -2.46 -15.34
N GLN A 204 -6.57 -2.78 -14.06
CA GLN A 204 -5.62 -3.73 -13.51
C GLN A 204 -6.16 -5.15 -13.49
N ALA A 205 -5.29 -6.15 -13.61
CA ALA A 205 -5.62 -7.52 -13.29
C ALA A 205 -5.67 -7.70 -11.77
N ASP A 206 -6.65 -8.45 -11.24
CA ASP A 206 -6.72 -8.78 -9.81
C ASP A 206 -5.80 -9.97 -9.50
N LEU A 207 -4.56 -9.67 -9.18
CA LEU A 207 -3.53 -10.66 -8.86
C LEU A 207 -3.38 -10.92 -7.35
N GLY A 208 -4.05 -10.14 -6.51
CA GLY A 208 -4.06 -10.33 -5.05
C GLY A 208 -4.77 -11.63 -4.63
N ARG A 209 -5.73 -12.09 -5.43
CA ARG A 209 -6.52 -13.31 -5.18
C ARG A 209 -5.95 -14.56 -5.84
N GLY A 210 -4.99 -14.43 -6.73
CA GLY A 210 -4.42 -15.55 -7.46
C GLY A 210 -3.44 -15.12 -8.53
N SER A 211 -2.87 -16.09 -9.24
CA SER A 211 -1.98 -15.85 -10.36
C SER A 211 -2.74 -15.78 -11.69
N TYR A 212 -2.02 -15.60 -12.78
CA TYR A 212 -2.54 -15.72 -14.12
C TYR A 212 -3.04 -17.16 -14.39
N THR A 213 -3.92 -17.31 -15.38
CA THR A 213 -4.43 -18.64 -15.75
C THR A 213 -3.38 -19.47 -16.50
N GLY A 214 -3.50 -20.77 -16.42
CA GLY A 214 -2.58 -21.73 -17.08
C GLY A 214 -1.27 -21.90 -16.33
N SER A 215 -0.17 -22.01 -17.06
CA SER A 215 1.17 -22.23 -16.52
C SER A 215 1.93 -20.92 -16.28
N TYR A 216 1.23 -19.82 -15.98
CA TYR A 216 1.85 -18.52 -15.79
C TYR A 216 1.83 -18.12 -14.33
N ASP A 217 3.01 -17.70 -13.84
CA ASP A 217 3.19 -17.09 -12.54
C ASP A 217 3.19 -15.55 -12.64
N ARG A 218 3.08 -14.91 -11.49
CA ARG A 218 3.23 -13.45 -11.34
C ARG A 218 4.72 -13.11 -11.37
N GLY A 219 5.19 -12.61 -12.50
CA GLY A 219 6.59 -12.17 -12.63
C GLY A 219 6.72 -10.68 -12.36
N HIS A 220 7.67 -10.30 -11.51
CA HIS A 220 8.03 -8.91 -11.29
C HIS A 220 8.80 -8.35 -12.50
N GLN A 221 8.42 -7.16 -12.98
CA GLN A 221 9.26 -6.43 -13.95
C GLN A 221 10.44 -5.74 -13.25
N ILE A 222 10.21 -5.08 -12.12
CA ILE A 222 11.28 -4.67 -11.21
C ILE A 222 11.36 -5.70 -10.08
N PRO A 223 12.51 -6.37 -9.89
CA PRO A 223 12.65 -7.40 -8.87
C PRO A 223 12.50 -6.85 -7.45
N ASN A 224 11.82 -7.58 -6.59
CA ASN A 224 11.70 -7.24 -5.18
C ASN A 224 13.07 -7.11 -4.49
N ALA A 225 14.03 -7.95 -4.85
CA ALA A 225 15.37 -7.93 -4.28
C ALA A 225 16.15 -6.63 -4.56
N ASP A 226 15.81 -5.91 -5.63
CA ASP A 226 16.44 -4.64 -5.99
C ASP A 226 15.84 -3.44 -5.23
N ARG A 227 14.82 -3.66 -4.38
CA ARG A 227 14.03 -2.63 -3.71
C ARG A 227 13.75 -2.95 -2.24
N ASN A 228 14.62 -3.69 -1.60
CA ASN A 228 14.42 -4.20 -0.25
C ASN A 228 15.15 -3.40 0.84
N ALA A 229 15.56 -2.15 0.54
CA ALA A 229 16.12 -1.22 1.53
C ALA A 229 15.11 -0.84 2.61
N ASN A 230 13.81 -0.74 2.26
CA ASN A 230 12.73 -0.60 3.23
C ASN A 230 11.45 -1.27 2.73
N MET A 231 10.50 -1.45 3.66
CA MET A 231 9.24 -2.14 3.38
C MET A 231 8.33 -1.38 2.42
N ALA A 232 8.32 -0.05 2.46
CA ALA A 232 7.48 0.76 1.57
C ALA A 232 7.89 0.59 0.10
N MET A 233 9.20 0.67 -0.19
CA MET A 233 9.72 0.41 -1.54
C MET A 233 9.42 -1.01 -1.99
N GLN A 234 9.57 -1.96 -1.08
CA GLN A 234 9.36 -3.38 -1.34
C GLN A 234 7.89 -3.68 -1.67
N TYR A 235 6.93 -3.13 -0.91
CA TYR A 235 5.50 -3.31 -1.19
C TYR A 235 5.10 -2.74 -2.54
N GLN A 236 5.69 -1.63 -2.98
CA GLN A 236 5.42 -1.07 -4.30
C GLN A 236 5.81 -2.02 -5.44
N THR A 237 6.79 -2.91 -5.23
CA THR A 237 7.14 -3.91 -6.26
C THR A 237 6.07 -4.99 -6.44
N PHE A 238 5.19 -5.18 -5.45
CA PHE A 238 4.05 -6.10 -5.52
C PHE A 238 2.77 -5.45 -6.04
N TYR A 239 2.83 -4.24 -6.56
CA TYR A 239 1.68 -3.69 -7.26
C TYR A 239 1.42 -4.49 -8.55
N ASN A 240 0.14 -4.75 -8.84
CA ASN A 240 -0.29 -5.50 -10.01
C ASN A 240 0.19 -4.85 -11.32
N SER A 241 0.44 -3.53 -11.30
CA SER A 241 1.02 -2.79 -12.41
C SER A 241 2.46 -3.20 -12.74
N ASN A 242 3.20 -3.74 -11.76
CA ASN A 242 4.57 -4.26 -11.93
C ASN A 242 4.61 -5.75 -12.27
N ALA A 243 3.46 -6.41 -12.40
CA ALA A 243 3.37 -7.83 -12.68
C ALA A 243 3.19 -8.12 -14.17
N THR A 244 3.85 -9.17 -14.64
CA THR A 244 3.65 -9.76 -15.99
C THR A 244 3.50 -11.27 -15.88
N PRO A 245 2.75 -11.91 -16.81
CA PRO A 245 2.72 -13.36 -16.87
C PRO A 245 4.11 -13.89 -17.26
N GLN A 246 4.66 -14.76 -16.42
CA GLN A 246 5.91 -15.48 -16.67
C GLN A 246 5.62 -16.98 -16.65
N TYR A 247 6.26 -17.75 -17.52
CA TYR A 247 6.16 -19.20 -17.45
C TYR A 247 6.66 -19.71 -16.12
N GLY A 248 5.81 -20.46 -15.40
CA GLY A 248 6.21 -21.21 -14.21
C GLY A 248 7.22 -22.29 -14.60
N THR A 249 8.30 -22.40 -13.84
CA THR A 249 9.32 -23.47 -14.00
C THR A 249 9.03 -24.63 -13.08
#